data_bde58ced544e5b1fab964621ec8cb6b4
#
_entry.id   bde58ced544e5b1fab964621ec8cb6b4
#
_cell.length_a   1.000
_cell.length_b   1.000
_cell.length_c   1.000
_cell.angle_alpha   90.00
_cell.angle_beta   90.00
_cell.angle_gamma   90.00
#
_symmetry.space_group_name_H-M   'P 1'
#
loop_
_entity.id
_entity.type
_entity.pdbx_description
1 polymer ?
#
loop_
_entity_poly.entity_id
_entity_poly.type
_entity_poly.pdbx_seq_one_letter_code
_entity_poly.pdbx_strand_id
1 'polypeptide(L)'
;MTYRCSPAPTPALNLLAATTALCLAWPAHAGRPLSVDDAGVDEVGHGHVEVWWEGQRGQPGTVYVAPAFTPIAGLELGAVLARDRNERHTLQGLQAKWLWSPAQEQGCNAGSSAGVVHRRQGARQSAGSVIALNLIGTCAATWGVVNANLGSQRERGQSWRATWGASVERSWGAITPHLEAFGTQHSAPTFQTGARWEWALGRQLDATIGRQQGRTLLSVGFALGF
;
A
#
# COMPACT_ATOMS: atom_id res chain seq x y z
N MET A 1 8.33 71.10 -37.09
CA MET A 1 7.38 70.03 -36.78
C MET A 1 8.16 68.72 -36.80
N THR A 2 8.53 68.19 -35.64
CA THR A 2 9.31 66.96 -35.51
C THR A 2 8.43 65.92 -34.82
N TYR A 3 8.04 64.89 -35.59
CA TYR A 3 7.30 63.72 -35.06
C TYR A 3 8.28 62.78 -34.36
N ARG A 4 8.03 62.53 -33.05
CA ARG A 4 8.68 61.47 -32.30
C ARG A 4 7.86 60.18 -32.46
N CYS A 5 8.47 59.12 -33.01
CA CYS A 5 7.97 57.77 -32.93
C CYS A 5 8.24 57.21 -31.53
N SER A 6 7.20 56.75 -30.86
CA SER A 6 7.29 55.89 -29.66
C SER A 6 7.42 54.42 -30.08
N PRO A 7 8.30 53.65 -29.46
CA PRO A 7 8.35 52.22 -29.71
C PRO A 7 7.22 51.47 -28.93
N ALA A 8 6.60 50.54 -29.61
CA ALA A 8 5.59 49.66 -29.08
C ALA A 8 6.20 48.63 -28.08
N PRO A 9 5.47 48.23 -27.04
CA PRO A 9 5.95 47.21 -26.13
C PRO A 9 5.91 45.80 -26.74
N THR A 10 7.04 45.11 -26.62
CA THR A 10 7.22 43.71 -27.04
C THR A 10 6.45 42.75 -26.13
N PRO A 11 5.69 41.79 -26.67
CA PRO A 11 5.00 40.74 -25.87
C PRO A 11 5.90 39.52 -25.65
N ALA A 12 6.95 39.64 -24.88
CA ALA A 12 7.87 38.52 -24.64
C ALA A 12 8.01 38.12 -23.16
N LEU A 13 7.18 38.65 -22.24
CA LEU A 13 7.37 38.36 -20.81
C LEU A 13 6.27 37.54 -20.13
N ASN A 14 5.25 37.08 -20.86
CA ASN A 14 4.12 36.34 -20.27
C ASN A 14 4.15 34.82 -20.51
N LEU A 15 5.19 34.27 -21.12
CA LEU A 15 5.27 32.81 -21.38
C LEU A 15 6.11 32.05 -20.35
N LEU A 16 6.80 32.73 -19.42
CA LEU A 16 7.65 32.07 -18.42
C LEU A 16 6.95 31.81 -17.06
N ALA A 17 5.75 32.35 -16.85
CA ALA A 17 5.03 32.19 -15.58
C ALA A 17 4.03 31.03 -15.57
N ALA A 18 3.82 30.35 -16.71
CA ALA A 18 2.84 29.25 -16.82
C ALA A 18 3.44 27.85 -16.69
N THR A 19 4.76 27.72 -16.59
CA THR A 19 5.45 26.42 -16.55
C THR A 19 5.91 25.99 -15.16
N THR A 20 5.68 26.77 -14.11
CA THR A 20 6.16 26.48 -12.74
C THR A 20 5.07 25.95 -11.79
N ALA A 21 3.84 25.77 -12.23
CA ALA A 21 2.72 25.33 -11.39
C ALA A 21 2.32 23.85 -11.61
N LEU A 22 3.11 23.06 -12.34
CA LEU A 22 2.77 21.65 -12.65
C LEU A 22 3.68 20.65 -11.92
N CYS A 23 4.37 21.04 -10.90
CA CYS A 23 5.14 20.12 -10.06
C CYS A 23 4.59 20.20 -8.65
N LEU A 24 4.17 19.03 -8.12
CA LEU A 24 3.93 18.72 -6.73
C LEU A 24 2.48 18.39 -6.33
N ALA A 25 1.84 17.49 -7.12
CA ALA A 25 0.92 16.57 -6.50
C ALA A 25 1.56 15.18 -6.63
N TRP A 26 2.32 14.77 -5.65
CA TRP A 26 2.70 13.37 -5.50
C TRP A 26 1.53 12.70 -4.80
N PRO A 27 0.80 11.82 -5.50
CA PRO A 27 -0.21 11.03 -4.83
C PRO A 27 0.50 10.12 -3.81
N ALA A 28 0.02 10.14 -2.57
CA ALA A 28 0.38 9.15 -1.58
C ALA A 28 -0.15 7.81 -2.11
N HIS A 29 0.72 6.97 -2.64
CA HIS A 29 0.35 5.65 -3.10
C HIS A 29 0.56 4.68 -1.95
N ALA A 30 -0.54 4.25 -1.35
CA ALA A 30 -0.56 3.02 -0.58
C ALA A 30 -0.33 1.88 -1.58
N GLY A 31 0.84 1.33 -1.62
CA GLY A 31 1.18 0.28 -2.58
C GLY A 31 1.86 -0.88 -1.88
N ARG A 32 1.30 -2.08 -2.04
CA ARG A 32 2.03 -3.31 -1.69
C ARG A 32 3.33 -3.42 -2.49
N PRO A 33 4.37 -4.07 -1.99
CA PRO A 33 4.32 -5.42 -1.42
C PRO A 33 4.49 -5.48 0.10
N LEU A 34 4.30 -4.40 0.83
CA LEU A 34 4.46 -4.40 2.26
C LEU A 34 3.34 -5.18 2.95
N SER A 35 3.69 -6.07 3.89
CA SER A 35 2.74 -6.68 4.82
C SER A 35 2.41 -5.74 5.97
N VAL A 36 3.24 -4.71 6.16
CA VAL A 36 3.05 -3.61 7.10
C VAL A 36 2.33 -2.50 6.36
N ASP A 37 1.11 -2.22 6.78
CA ASP A 37 0.24 -1.21 6.18
C ASP A 37 0.72 0.20 6.54
N ASP A 38 0.53 1.15 5.64
CA ASP A 38 0.78 2.58 5.87
C ASP A 38 -0.52 3.34 6.20
N ALA A 39 -0.40 4.50 6.83
CA ALA A 39 -1.53 5.39 7.13
C ALA A 39 -1.86 6.33 5.96
N GLY A 40 -1.69 5.88 4.73
CA GLY A 40 -2.10 6.57 3.50
C GLY A 40 -3.41 6.01 2.96
N VAL A 41 -4.14 6.85 2.24
CA VAL A 41 -5.29 6.49 1.41
C VAL A 41 -5.23 7.33 0.13
N ASP A 42 -5.80 6.84 -0.96
CA ASP A 42 -5.87 7.60 -2.21
C ASP A 42 -6.71 8.88 -2.07
N GLU A 43 -6.61 9.79 -3.03
CA GLU A 43 -7.48 10.96 -3.11
C GLU A 43 -8.93 10.55 -3.35
N VAL A 44 -9.87 11.42 -2.95
CA VAL A 44 -11.31 11.17 -3.14
C VAL A 44 -11.63 10.97 -4.62
N GLY A 45 -12.33 9.89 -4.93
CA GLY A 45 -12.69 9.52 -6.29
C GLY A 45 -11.62 8.71 -7.03
N HIS A 46 -10.48 8.44 -6.40
CA HIS A 46 -9.41 7.60 -6.93
C HIS A 46 -9.37 6.24 -6.24
N GLY A 47 -8.65 5.34 -6.84
CA GLY A 47 -8.44 4.01 -6.32
C GLY A 47 -7.29 3.30 -7.01
N HIS A 48 -7.04 2.07 -6.59
CA HIS A 48 -6.01 1.24 -7.18
C HIS A 48 -6.44 -0.23 -7.24
N VAL A 49 -5.74 -0.98 -8.06
CA VAL A 49 -5.82 -2.44 -8.08
C VAL A 49 -4.42 -2.99 -7.91
N GLU A 50 -4.26 -3.87 -6.95
CA GLU A 50 -3.03 -4.61 -6.72
C GLU A 50 -3.22 -6.06 -7.11
N VAL A 51 -2.20 -6.63 -7.74
CA VAL A 51 -2.13 -8.06 -8.08
C VAL A 51 -0.76 -8.56 -7.66
N TRP A 52 -0.70 -9.61 -6.85
CA TRP A 52 0.59 -10.19 -6.46
C TRP A 52 0.52 -11.70 -6.28
N TRP A 53 1.65 -12.31 -6.43
CA TRP A 53 1.91 -13.67 -6.02
C TRP A 53 2.82 -13.68 -4.80
N GLU A 54 2.52 -14.54 -3.84
CA GLU A 54 3.35 -14.78 -2.67
C GLU A 54 3.45 -16.27 -2.42
N GLY A 55 4.64 -16.75 -2.08
CA GLY A 55 4.83 -18.16 -1.79
C GLY A 55 6.17 -18.47 -1.14
N GLN A 56 6.22 -19.60 -0.46
CA GLN A 56 7.48 -20.15 0.06
C GLN A 56 8.19 -20.93 -1.04
N ARG A 57 9.53 -20.88 -1.03
CA ARG A 57 10.35 -21.60 -1.99
C ARG A 57 9.95 -23.07 -2.08
N GLY A 58 9.65 -23.53 -3.29
CA GLY A 58 9.21 -24.91 -3.57
C GLY A 58 7.72 -25.15 -3.34
N GLN A 59 6.93 -24.11 -3.04
CA GLN A 59 5.48 -24.18 -2.89
C GLN A 59 4.79 -23.43 -4.04
N PRO A 60 3.58 -23.84 -4.49
CA PRO A 60 2.85 -23.14 -5.55
C PRO A 60 2.47 -21.69 -5.21
N GLY A 61 2.32 -21.35 -3.92
CA GLY A 61 1.96 -20.03 -3.42
C GLY A 61 0.51 -19.63 -3.64
N THR A 62 0.24 -18.35 -3.35
CA THR A 62 -1.08 -17.72 -3.43
C THR A 62 -1.03 -16.53 -4.38
N VAL A 63 -2.01 -16.39 -5.23
CA VAL A 63 -2.21 -15.21 -6.09
C VAL A 63 -3.36 -14.40 -5.50
N TYR A 64 -3.15 -13.09 -5.40
CA TYR A 64 -4.08 -12.13 -4.85
C TYR A 64 -4.45 -11.07 -5.88
N VAL A 65 -5.67 -10.54 -5.77
CA VAL A 65 -6.16 -9.34 -6.46
C VAL A 65 -6.89 -8.51 -5.41
N ALA A 66 -6.48 -7.26 -5.23
CA ALA A 66 -7.03 -6.38 -4.22
C ALA A 66 -7.34 -4.99 -4.80
N PRO A 67 -8.57 -4.74 -5.25
CA PRO A 67 -9.03 -3.40 -5.57
C PRO A 67 -9.33 -2.60 -4.30
N ALA A 68 -9.02 -1.30 -4.34
CA ALA A 68 -9.39 -0.33 -3.31
C ALA A 68 -9.88 0.98 -3.95
N PHE A 69 -10.69 1.73 -3.24
CA PHE A 69 -11.29 2.99 -3.69
C PHE A 69 -11.56 3.91 -2.49
N THR A 70 -11.33 5.21 -2.67
CA THR A 70 -11.55 6.25 -1.66
C THR A 70 -12.80 7.08 -1.98
N PRO A 71 -13.98 6.71 -1.43
CA PRO A 71 -15.24 7.41 -1.69
C PRO A 71 -15.35 8.78 -1.02
N ILE A 72 -14.71 8.95 0.12
CA ILE A 72 -14.68 10.20 0.91
C ILE A 72 -13.29 10.38 1.53
N ALA A 73 -12.95 11.62 1.87
CA ALA A 73 -11.65 11.94 2.43
C ALA A 73 -11.33 11.09 3.67
N GLY A 74 -10.18 10.44 3.65
CA GLY A 74 -9.68 9.61 4.73
C GLY A 74 -10.30 8.21 4.86
N LEU A 75 -11.26 7.82 4.02
CA LEU A 75 -11.85 6.48 4.04
C LEU A 75 -11.53 5.73 2.74
N GLU A 76 -10.81 4.64 2.84
CA GLU A 76 -10.58 3.70 1.75
C GLU A 76 -11.37 2.41 2.00
N LEU A 77 -12.05 1.95 0.98
CA LEU A 77 -12.77 0.67 0.96
C LEU A 77 -12.07 -0.27 -0.01
N GLY A 78 -11.68 -1.44 0.48
CA GLY A 78 -10.98 -2.44 -0.29
C GLY A 78 -11.69 -3.80 -0.28
N ALA A 79 -11.37 -4.58 -1.30
CA ALA A 79 -11.71 -5.99 -1.34
C ALA A 79 -10.45 -6.82 -1.63
N VAL A 80 -10.47 -8.10 -1.25
CA VAL A 80 -9.41 -9.04 -1.60
C VAL A 80 -10.02 -10.32 -2.14
N LEU A 81 -9.49 -10.76 -3.26
CA LEU A 81 -9.74 -12.07 -3.85
C LEU A 81 -8.41 -12.79 -3.97
N ALA A 82 -8.33 -14.04 -3.50
CA ALA A 82 -7.10 -14.80 -3.64
C ALA A 82 -7.35 -16.26 -3.91
N ARG A 83 -6.36 -16.88 -4.56
CA ARG A 83 -6.32 -18.33 -4.80
C ARG A 83 -5.05 -18.89 -4.19
N ASP A 84 -5.21 -19.54 -3.06
CA ASP A 84 -4.17 -20.37 -2.46
C ASP A 84 -4.09 -21.70 -3.22
N ARG A 85 -2.94 -21.93 -3.83
CA ARG A 85 -2.68 -23.15 -4.63
C ARG A 85 -2.07 -24.27 -3.80
N ASN A 86 -1.57 -23.96 -2.60
CA ASN A 86 -1.03 -24.97 -1.67
C ASN A 86 -2.16 -25.77 -1.03
N GLU A 87 -3.12 -25.06 -0.42
CA GLU A 87 -4.26 -25.68 0.27
C GLU A 87 -5.52 -25.73 -0.58
N ARG A 88 -5.46 -25.23 -1.82
CA ARG A 88 -6.58 -25.16 -2.77
C ARG A 88 -7.77 -24.35 -2.28
N HIS A 89 -7.50 -23.35 -1.45
CA HIS A 89 -8.49 -22.41 -0.93
C HIS A 89 -8.71 -21.21 -1.88
N THR A 90 -9.92 -20.65 -1.81
CA THR A 90 -10.20 -19.30 -2.33
C THR A 90 -10.46 -18.39 -1.13
N LEU A 91 -9.84 -17.22 -1.13
CA LEU A 91 -10.03 -16.16 -0.13
C LEU A 91 -10.87 -15.06 -0.75
N GLN A 92 -11.82 -14.54 0.01
CA GLN A 92 -12.64 -13.40 -0.36
C GLN A 92 -12.79 -12.52 0.87
N GLY A 93 -12.48 -11.23 0.75
CA GLY A 93 -12.51 -10.33 1.89
C GLY A 93 -12.93 -8.92 1.53
N LEU A 94 -13.31 -8.18 2.55
CA LEU A 94 -13.57 -6.75 2.52
C LEU A 94 -12.74 -6.08 3.62
N GLN A 95 -12.29 -4.87 3.34
CA GLN A 95 -11.51 -4.05 4.26
C GLN A 95 -11.98 -2.61 4.19
N ALA A 96 -11.93 -1.92 5.30
CA ALA A 96 -12.04 -0.47 5.39
C ALA A 96 -10.81 0.06 6.12
N LYS A 97 -10.18 1.11 5.59
CA LYS A 97 -9.08 1.86 6.20
C LYS A 97 -9.54 3.28 6.44
N TRP A 98 -9.32 3.80 7.65
CA TRP A 98 -9.67 5.14 8.05
C TRP A 98 -8.44 5.91 8.51
N LEU A 99 -8.14 7.02 7.85
CA LEU A 99 -7.09 7.97 8.25
C LEU A 99 -7.67 8.96 9.25
N TRP A 100 -7.02 9.11 10.42
CA TRP A 100 -7.53 9.94 11.52
C TRP A 100 -7.21 11.43 11.40
N SER A 101 -6.20 11.76 10.60
CA SER A 101 -5.78 13.12 10.33
C SER A 101 -5.61 13.33 8.84
N PRO A 102 -5.69 14.58 8.34
CA PRO A 102 -5.33 14.85 6.95
C PRO A 102 -3.92 14.32 6.63
N ALA A 103 -3.76 13.76 5.43
CA ALA A 103 -2.47 13.26 4.97
C ALA A 103 -1.43 14.40 4.99
N GLN A 104 -0.24 14.09 5.49
CA GLN A 104 0.90 15.03 5.55
C GLN A 104 2.06 14.41 4.79
N GLU A 105 2.70 15.19 3.93
CA GLU A 105 3.89 14.75 3.19
C GLU A 105 5.10 14.55 4.11
N GLN A 106 5.18 15.30 5.20
CA GLN A 106 6.20 15.15 6.25
C GLN A 106 5.53 15.18 7.62
N GLY A 107 6.05 14.39 8.55
CA GLY A 107 5.47 14.21 9.86
C GLY A 107 4.84 12.83 10.02
N CYS A 108 3.96 12.70 11.00
CA CYS A 108 3.35 11.41 11.33
C CYS A 108 1.83 11.43 11.07
N ASN A 109 1.36 10.43 10.39
CA ASN A 109 -0.06 10.14 10.19
C ASN A 109 -0.45 8.90 11.00
N ALA A 110 -1.71 8.84 11.39
CA ALA A 110 -2.26 7.69 12.08
C ALA A 110 -3.63 7.31 11.49
N GLY A 111 -3.90 6.03 11.50
CA GLY A 111 -5.14 5.48 10.99
C GLY A 111 -5.50 4.15 11.64
N SER A 112 -6.56 3.57 11.16
CA SER A 112 -7.00 2.23 11.55
C SER A 112 -7.58 1.49 10.36
N SER A 113 -7.48 0.17 10.38
CA SER A 113 -8.20 -0.67 9.41
C SER A 113 -8.95 -1.79 10.10
N ALA A 114 -10.04 -2.21 9.46
CA ALA A 114 -10.83 -3.36 9.86
C ALA A 114 -11.14 -4.18 8.61
N GLY A 115 -11.01 -5.49 8.71
CA GLY A 115 -11.26 -6.37 7.58
C GLY A 115 -11.82 -7.72 8.00
N VAL A 116 -12.48 -8.36 7.05
CA VAL A 116 -12.93 -9.74 7.16
C VAL A 116 -12.55 -10.50 5.91
N VAL A 117 -11.91 -11.64 6.08
CA VAL A 117 -11.56 -12.55 4.98
C VAL A 117 -12.25 -13.89 5.22
N HIS A 118 -13.00 -14.33 4.23
CA HIS A 118 -13.65 -15.63 4.22
C HIS A 118 -12.85 -16.61 3.39
N ARG A 119 -12.55 -17.78 3.97
CA ARG A 119 -11.83 -18.88 3.32
C ARG A 119 -12.83 -19.96 2.89
N ARG A 120 -12.75 -20.37 1.63
CA ARG A 120 -13.59 -21.41 1.04
C ARG A 120 -12.73 -22.53 0.47
N GLN A 121 -13.05 -23.76 0.83
CA GLN A 121 -12.44 -24.96 0.26
C GLN A 121 -13.47 -25.66 -0.62
N GLY A 122 -13.25 -25.60 -1.95
CA GLY A 122 -14.23 -26.11 -2.91
C GLY A 122 -15.53 -25.29 -2.99
N ALA A 123 -16.54 -25.80 -3.70
CA ALA A 123 -17.77 -25.03 -3.97
C ALA A 123 -18.73 -24.95 -2.78
N ARG A 124 -18.61 -25.80 -1.78
CA ARG A 124 -19.64 -25.97 -0.71
C ARG A 124 -19.11 -25.90 0.73
N GLN A 125 -17.81 -25.91 0.97
CA GLN A 125 -17.28 -25.90 2.34
C GLN A 125 -16.66 -24.54 2.68
N SER A 126 -17.20 -23.90 3.73
CA SER A 126 -16.56 -22.77 4.39
C SER A 126 -15.43 -23.28 5.28
N ALA A 127 -14.20 -22.88 5.02
CA ALA A 127 -13.04 -23.24 5.85
C ALA A 127 -12.78 -22.26 7.00
N GLY A 128 -13.65 -21.27 7.17
CA GLY A 128 -13.56 -20.28 8.25
C GLY A 128 -13.51 -18.84 7.75
N SER A 129 -13.58 -17.92 8.69
CA SER A 129 -13.42 -16.48 8.44
C SER A 129 -12.43 -15.92 9.45
N VAL A 130 -11.61 -14.99 9.01
CA VAL A 130 -10.68 -14.20 9.83
C VAL A 130 -11.19 -12.78 9.88
N ILE A 131 -11.33 -12.23 11.08
CA ILE A 131 -11.56 -10.80 11.32
C ILE A 131 -10.24 -10.21 11.79
N ALA A 132 -9.86 -9.06 11.25
CA ALA A 132 -8.65 -8.32 11.64
C ALA A 132 -8.99 -6.87 11.95
N LEU A 133 -8.34 -6.33 12.96
CA LEU A 133 -8.37 -4.92 13.36
C LEU A 133 -6.94 -4.45 13.47
N ASN A 134 -6.63 -3.24 12.99
CA ASN A 134 -5.27 -2.73 12.97
C ASN A 134 -5.25 -1.23 13.27
N LEU A 135 -4.29 -0.80 14.06
CA LEU A 135 -3.87 0.58 14.26
C LEU A 135 -2.60 0.80 13.44
N ILE A 136 -2.56 1.88 12.70
CA ILE A 136 -1.54 2.15 11.69
C ILE A 136 -0.91 3.50 12.00
N GLY A 137 0.41 3.55 12.03
CA GLY A 137 1.18 4.78 12.13
C GLY A 137 2.20 4.85 11.02
N THR A 138 2.30 6.00 10.36
CA THR A 138 3.29 6.29 9.32
C THR A 138 3.97 7.60 9.64
N CYS A 139 5.30 7.60 9.73
CA CYS A 139 6.10 8.81 9.91
C CYS A 139 7.04 8.98 8.73
N ALA A 140 6.85 10.07 7.98
CA ALA A 140 7.70 10.47 6.86
C ALA A 140 8.69 11.57 7.29
N ALA A 141 9.95 11.39 6.93
CA ALA A 141 11.05 12.31 7.17
C ALA A 141 11.95 12.40 5.92
N THR A 142 12.87 13.35 5.90
CA THR A 142 13.80 13.55 4.77
C THR A 142 14.68 12.34 4.47
N TRP A 143 14.91 11.48 5.44
CA TRP A 143 15.72 10.26 5.29
C TRP A 143 14.90 9.02 4.86
N GLY A 144 13.57 9.05 4.93
CA GLY A 144 12.71 7.92 4.57
C GLY A 144 11.39 7.90 5.34
N VAL A 145 10.64 6.82 5.19
CA VAL A 145 9.35 6.57 5.82
C VAL A 145 9.45 5.37 6.75
N VAL A 146 8.83 5.47 7.92
CA VAL A 146 8.66 4.36 8.87
C VAL A 146 7.18 4.10 9.05
N ASN A 147 6.78 2.86 8.90
CA ASN A 147 5.43 2.41 9.21
C ASN A 147 5.45 1.48 10.43
N ALA A 148 4.41 1.55 11.24
CA ALA A 148 4.21 0.68 12.39
C ALA A 148 2.74 0.28 12.51
N ASN A 149 2.51 -1.00 12.74
CA ASN A 149 1.17 -1.56 12.91
C ASN A 149 1.05 -2.31 14.24
N LEU A 150 -0.07 -2.10 14.92
CA LEU A 150 -0.46 -2.87 16.08
C LEU A 150 -1.91 -3.29 15.91
N GLY A 151 -2.17 -4.58 15.95
CA GLY A 151 -3.49 -5.08 15.64
C GLY A 151 -3.86 -6.34 16.41
N SER A 152 -4.99 -6.88 16.02
CA SER A 152 -5.44 -8.17 16.49
C SER A 152 -6.26 -8.86 15.40
N GLN A 153 -6.18 -10.17 15.37
CA GLN A 153 -6.96 -10.99 14.46
C GLN A 153 -7.59 -12.17 15.18
N ARG A 154 -8.73 -12.61 14.66
CA ARG A 154 -9.43 -13.79 15.17
C ARG A 154 -9.97 -14.63 14.02
N GLU A 155 -9.62 -15.87 13.99
CA GLU A 155 -10.28 -16.89 13.19
C GLU A 155 -11.54 -17.40 13.89
N ARG A 156 -12.55 -17.75 13.12
CA ARG A 156 -13.81 -18.28 13.66
C ARG A 156 -13.56 -19.49 14.56
N GLY A 157 -14.05 -19.43 15.81
CA GLY A 157 -13.86 -20.48 16.82
C GLY A 157 -12.52 -20.41 17.57
N GLN A 158 -11.66 -19.43 17.28
CA GLN A 158 -10.39 -19.24 17.99
C GLN A 158 -10.41 -17.96 18.82
N SER A 159 -9.45 -17.81 19.73
CA SER A 159 -9.22 -16.60 20.52
C SER A 159 -8.58 -15.51 19.65
N TRP A 160 -8.71 -14.25 20.06
CA TRP A 160 -7.98 -13.13 19.49
C TRP A 160 -6.48 -13.31 19.69
N ARG A 161 -5.70 -13.00 18.67
CA ARG A 161 -4.23 -12.98 18.69
C ARG A 161 -3.74 -11.62 18.28
N ALA A 162 -2.83 -11.04 19.04
CA ALA A 162 -2.19 -9.78 18.70
C ALA A 162 -1.34 -9.94 17.44
N THR A 163 -1.34 -8.89 16.60
CA THR A 163 -0.49 -8.75 15.42
C THR A 163 0.34 -7.49 15.53
N TRP A 164 1.50 -7.46 14.91
CA TRP A 164 2.39 -6.32 14.87
C TRP A 164 3.17 -6.28 13.57
N GLY A 165 3.62 -5.11 13.18
CA GLY A 165 4.49 -4.92 12.04
C GLY A 165 5.26 -3.61 12.15
N ALA A 166 6.44 -3.57 11.54
CA ALA A 166 7.24 -2.37 11.35
C ALA A 166 7.94 -2.45 10.00
N SER A 167 7.99 -1.33 9.28
CA SER A 167 8.76 -1.21 8.04
C SER A 167 9.51 0.11 7.97
N VAL A 168 10.56 0.11 7.19
CA VAL A 168 11.29 1.31 6.79
C VAL A 168 11.53 1.27 5.30
N GLU A 169 11.33 2.40 4.65
CA GLU A 169 11.50 2.56 3.22
C GLU A 169 12.12 3.91 2.88
N ARG A 170 12.82 3.97 1.76
CA ARG A 170 13.43 5.20 1.26
C ARG A 170 13.39 5.24 -0.25
N SER A 171 12.79 6.27 -0.81
CA SER A 171 12.74 6.45 -2.27
C SER A 171 14.04 7.04 -2.80
N TRP A 172 14.54 6.47 -3.90
CA TRP A 172 15.65 6.94 -4.72
C TRP A 172 15.18 7.04 -6.17
N GLY A 173 14.58 8.18 -6.51
CA GLY A 173 13.91 8.35 -7.81
C GLY A 173 12.73 7.41 -7.94
N ALA A 174 12.74 6.58 -8.99
CA ALA A 174 11.67 5.62 -9.27
C ALA A 174 11.75 4.32 -8.44
N ILE A 175 12.78 4.13 -7.63
CA ILE A 175 12.98 2.89 -6.87
C ILE A 175 12.87 3.20 -5.37
N THR A 176 12.09 2.40 -4.65
CA THR A 176 11.90 2.50 -3.21
C THR A 176 12.22 1.15 -2.57
N PRO A 177 13.47 0.91 -2.14
CA PRO A 177 13.79 -0.24 -1.31
C PRO A 177 13.14 -0.13 0.05
N HIS A 178 12.85 -1.28 0.65
CA HIS A 178 12.24 -1.39 1.96
C HIS A 178 12.74 -2.60 2.75
N LEU A 179 12.59 -2.50 4.06
CA LEU A 179 12.78 -3.59 5.02
C LEU A 179 11.53 -3.65 5.88
N GLU A 180 11.06 -4.85 6.18
CA GLU A 180 9.96 -5.02 7.11
C GLU A 180 10.11 -6.25 8.01
N ALA A 181 9.50 -6.15 9.18
CA ALA A 181 9.36 -7.23 10.15
C ALA A 181 7.92 -7.23 10.66
N PHE A 182 7.29 -8.38 10.71
CA PHE A 182 5.91 -8.50 11.19
C PHE A 182 5.65 -9.89 11.76
N GLY A 183 4.58 -9.99 12.54
CA GLY A 183 4.25 -11.25 13.16
C GLY A 183 2.91 -11.25 13.88
N THR A 184 2.57 -12.44 14.35
CA THR A 184 1.40 -12.71 15.19
C THR A 184 1.86 -13.29 16.50
N GLN A 185 1.17 -12.98 17.57
CA GLN A 185 1.40 -13.52 18.90
C GLN A 185 1.59 -15.04 18.87
N HIS A 186 2.62 -15.53 19.58
CA HIS A 186 3.03 -16.95 19.64
C HIS A 186 3.52 -17.55 18.30
N SER A 187 3.84 -16.73 17.31
CA SER A 187 4.46 -17.17 16.06
C SER A 187 5.83 -16.53 15.88
N ALA A 188 6.74 -17.22 15.20
CA ALA A 188 8.03 -16.63 14.83
C ALA A 188 7.79 -15.45 13.86
N PRO A 189 8.51 -14.33 14.03
CA PRO A 189 8.38 -13.19 13.13
C PRO A 189 8.82 -13.52 11.71
N THR A 190 8.23 -12.81 10.76
CA THR A 190 8.68 -12.76 9.37
C THR A 190 9.54 -11.53 9.19
N PHE A 191 10.67 -11.68 8.51
CA PHE A 191 11.53 -10.58 8.08
C PHE A 191 11.62 -10.63 6.56
N GLN A 192 11.47 -9.48 5.91
CA GLN A 192 11.62 -9.40 4.47
C GLN A 192 12.21 -8.07 4.03
N THR A 193 12.81 -8.08 2.84
CA THR A 193 13.33 -6.91 2.15
C THR A 193 12.91 -6.97 0.70
N GLY A 194 12.79 -5.83 0.08
CA GLY A 194 12.39 -5.74 -1.31
C GLY A 194 12.57 -4.35 -1.87
N ALA A 195 12.00 -4.15 -3.04
CA ALA A 195 11.95 -2.84 -3.68
C ALA A 195 10.69 -2.71 -4.51
N ARG A 196 10.18 -1.48 -4.57
CA ARG A 196 9.17 -1.02 -5.52
C ARG A 196 9.85 -0.24 -6.63
N TRP A 197 9.36 -0.41 -7.84
CA TRP A 197 9.74 0.37 -9.00
C TRP A 197 8.50 0.99 -9.62
N GLU A 198 8.37 2.31 -9.49
CA GLU A 198 7.32 3.11 -10.12
C GLU A 198 7.86 3.69 -11.41
N TRP A 199 7.48 3.11 -12.56
CA TRP A 199 7.96 3.56 -13.89
C TRP A 199 7.06 4.61 -14.54
N ALA A 200 5.85 4.80 -14.02
CA ALA A 200 4.91 5.84 -14.40
C ALA A 200 3.96 6.09 -13.24
N LEU A 201 3.31 7.25 -13.22
CA LEU A 201 2.35 7.62 -12.18
C LEU A 201 1.28 6.53 -12.00
N GLY A 202 1.14 6.02 -10.78
CA GLY A 202 0.21 4.96 -10.43
C GLY A 202 0.51 3.60 -11.05
N ARG A 203 1.70 3.38 -11.60
CA ARG A 203 2.11 2.08 -12.16
C ARG A 203 3.37 1.58 -11.48
N GLN A 204 3.25 0.52 -10.73
CA GLN A 204 4.29 0.02 -9.86
C GLN A 204 4.49 -1.48 -10.05
N LEU A 205 5.74 -1.90 -10.04
CA LEU A 205 6.16 -3.29 -9.82
C LEU A 205 6.88 -3.39 -8.50
N ASP A 206 6.75 -4.52 -7.85
CA ASP A 206 7.41 -4.80 -6.59
C ASP A 206 7.89 -6.25 -6.50
N ALA A 207 8.93 -6.46 -5.71
CA ALA A 207 9.43 -7.77 -5.39
C ALA A 207 10.01 -7.80 -3.98
N THR A 208 9.75 -8.88 -3.25
CA THR A 208 10.32 -9.11 -1.92
C THR A 208 10.92 -10.49 -1.79
N ILE A 209 11.91 -10.57 -0.93
CA ILE A 209 12.45 -11.82 -0.41
C ILE A 209 12.51 -11.75 1.11
N GLY A 210 12.12 -12.82 1.77
CA GLY A 210 12.07 -12.85 3.23
C GLY A 210 12.29 -14.24 3.81
N ARG A 211 12.16 -14.29 5.13
CA ARG A 211 12.21 -15.52 5.91
C ARG A 211 11.03 -15.63 6.84
N GLN A 212 10.26 -16.69 6.67
CA GLN A 212 9.09 -17.00 7.47
C GLN A 212 9.20 -18.43 7.98
N GLN A 213 9.18 -18.61 9.30
CA GLN A 213 9.28 -19.93 9.94
C GLN A 213 10.43 -20.81 9.41
N GLY A 214 11.59 -20.17 9.15
CA GLY A 214 12.76 -20.86 8.63
C GLY A 214 12.80 -21.11 7.12
N ARG A 215 11.72 -20.80 6.39
CA ARG A 215 11.62 -20.95 4.92
C ARG A 215 11.76 -19.62 4.21
N THR A 216 12.29 -19.65 3.00
CA THR A 216 12.37 -18.46 2.15
C THR A 216 10.98 -18.12 1.63
N LEU A 217 10.52 -16.89 1.89
CA LEU A 217 9.32 -16.29 1.34
C LEU A 217 9.70 -15.42 0.16
N LEU A 218 8.91 -15.45 -0.90
CA LEU A 218 9.06 -14.63 -2.11
C LEU A 218 7.72 -14.01 -2.44
N SER A 219 7.73 -12.75 -2.88
CA SER A 219 6.56 -12.08 -3.41
C SER A 219 6.95 -11.25 -4.63
N VAL A 220 6.05 -11.17 -5.60
CA VAL A 220 6.14 -10.28 -6.76
C VAL A 220 4.76 -9.71 -7.02
N GLY A 221 4.67 -8.41 -7.21
CA GLY A 221 3.41 -7.71 -7.37
C GLY A 221 3.43 -6.61 -8.41
N PHE A 222 2.23 -6.16 -8.72
CA PHE A 222 1.94 -5.07 -9.63
C PHE A 222 0.79 -4.24 -9.04
N ALA A 223 0.91 -2.92 -9.09
CA ALA A 223 -0.15 -1.99 -8.70
C ALA A 223 -0.48 -1.02 -9.85
N LEU A 224 -1.76 -0.70 -9.99
CA LEU A 224 -2.31 0.23 -10.96
C LEU A 224 -3.30 1.18 -10.28
N GLY A 225 -2.97 2.48 -10.23
CA GLY A 225 -3.86 3.55 -9.79
C GLY A 225 -4.78 4.05 -10.92
N PHE A 226 -5.98 4.53 -10.59
CA PHE A 226 -6.98 5.09 -11.50
C PHE A 226 -7.84 6.17 -10.81
#